data_f69ec9f7762601df471325bf91952354
#
_entry.id   f69ec9f7762601df471325bf91952354
#
_cell.length_a   1.000
_cell.length_b   1.000
_cell.length_c   1.000
_cell.angle_alpha   90.00
_cell.angle_beta   90.00
_cell.angle_gamma   90.00
#
_symmetry.space_group_name_H-M   'P 1'
#
loop_
_entity.id
_entity.type
_entity.pdbx_description
1 polymer ?
#
loop_
_entity_poly.entity_id
_entity_poly.type
_entity_poly.pdbx_seq_one_letter_code
_entity_poly.pdbx_strand_id
1 'polypeptide(L)'
;VVEFAVSAARSQVEIQYQAIVPNSKLGQLSIDGLVFTPGPELDMSGCSVSVGRILFQAGSPQKLGAENITTSVYDLNVSPLCLPFEQRGILAMSGVREIYVPHATINIDYYFPSSSLEIFVTGKLDGFSEVDLFLNAPYVSIIDADQPIVMKLNKAELSVRDDGAWSALSQQIPPEFSTPNIAGENVSNLLKDNMFNGVTSTDSSAFLKSLANTWNAFLRNPQQITLETGNLPSGGIAINFDKYEMNPERVFSDFKPTFSTKSILSKNLIDQALLKQILDFTPETLSNDQKLEIATALLQGKGVPSNAKLGLRILEEMAEADVSEAFSVLVNHYFSKAPQKAYFYAMKLGKANQ
;
A
#
# COMPACT_ATOMS: atom_id res chain seq x y z
N VAL A 1 -10.26 -16.12 20.25
CA VAL A 1 -9.90 -16.20 18.82
C VAL A 1 -8.39 -16.08 18.65
N VAL A 2 -7.75 -15.00 19.18
CA VAL A 2 -6.29 -14.78 19.05
C VAL A 2 -5.48 -15.90 19.70
N GLU A 3 -5.83 -16.31 20.93
CA GLU A 3 -5.16 -17.43 21.62
C GLU A 3 -5.31 -18.76 20.84
N PHE A 4 -6.44 -18.95 20.18
CA PHE A 4 -6.65 -20.12 19.32
C PHE A 4 -5.77 -20.06 18.06
N ALA A 5 -5.69 -18.89 17.42
CA ALA A 5 -4.82 -18.70 16.26
C ALA A 5 -3.34 -18.90 16.60
N VAL A 6 -2.89 -18.37 17.75
CA VAL A 6 -1.53 -18.59 18.25
C VAL A 6 -1.30 -20.07 18.58
N SER A 7 -2.29 -20.76 19.17
CA SER A 7 -2.20 -22.19 19.48
C SER A 7 -2.12 -23.05 18.21
N ALA A 8 -2.89 -22.70 17.18
CA ALA A 8 -2.82 -23.38 15.89
C ALA A 8 -1.46 -23.16 15.18
N ALA A 9 -0.92 -21.93 15.23
CA ALA A 9 0.38 -21.63 14.66
C ALA A 9 1.55 -22.32 15.40
N ARG A 10 1.41 -22.60 16.69
CA ARG A 10 2.41 -23.34 17.50
C ARG A 10 2.66 -24.78 17.03
N SER A 11 1.79 -25.33 16.19
CA SER A 11 2.03 -26.66 15.61
C SER A 11 3.15 -26.65 14.56
N GLN A 12 3.50 -25.49 14.02
CA GLN A 12 4.51 -25.36 12.95
C GLN A 12 5.71 -24.49 13.37
N VAL A 13 5.53 -23.56 14.31
CA VAL A 13 6.56 -22.63 14.79
C VAL A 13 6.46 -22.48 16.31
N GLU A 14 7.59 -22.32 16.98
CA GLU A 14 7.59 -21.95 18.38
C GLU A 14 7.26 -20.46 18.50
N ILE A 15 6.14 -20.14 19.16
CA ILE A 15 5.66 -18.78 19.38
C ILE A 15 5.66 -18.48 20.86
N GLN A 16 6.37 -17.45 21.27
CA GLN A 16 6.35 -16.89 22.61
C GLN A 16 5.84 -15.45 22.55
N TYR A 17 5.11 -15.00 23.56
CA TYR A 17 4.66 -13.62 23.71
C TYR A 17 4.60 -13.25 25.19
N GLN A 18 4.73 -11.95 25.49
CA GLN A 18 4.70 -11.47 26.88
C GLN A 18 3.27 -11.19 27.33
N ALA A 19 2.47 -10.51 26.48
CA ALA A 19 1.11 -10.13 26.83
C ALA A 19 0.20 -10.02 25.60
N ILE A 20 -1.09 -10.27 25.81
CA ILE A 20 -2.18 -9.92 24.88
C ILE A 20 -3.09 -8.94 25.64
N VAL A 21 -3.18 -7.70 25.16
CA VAL A 21 -3.90 -6.63 25.86
C VAL A 21 -5.04 -6.12 24.99
N PRO A 22 -6.29 -6.48 25.29
CA PRO A 22 -7.45 -5.93 24.62
C PRO A 22 -7.82 -4.56 25.18
N ASN A 23 -8.15 -3.61 24.29
CA ASN A 23 -8.72 -2.32 24.66
C ASN A 23 -10.06 -2.14 23.92
N SER A 24 -11.12 -2.66 24.50
CA SER A 24 -12.45 -2.64 23.90
C SER A 24 -13.03 -1.24 23.69
N LYS A 25 -12.61 -0.24 24.50
CA LYS A 25 -13.06 1.15 24.35
C LYS A 25 -12.51 1.80 23.07
N LEU A 26 -11.33 1.41 22.64
CA LEU A 26 -10.68 1.92 21.42
C LEU A 26 -10.80 0.95 20.24
N GLY A 27 -11.43 -0.22 20.39
CA GLY A 27 -11.47 -1.25 19.36
C GLY A 27 -10.07 -1.79 19.01
N GLN A 28 -9.18 -1.84 19.99
CA GLN A 28 -7.79 -2.22 19.82
C GLN A 28 -7.45 -3.53 20.53
N LEU A 29 -6.50 -4.26 19.96
CA LEU A 29 -5.87 -5.42 20.54
C LEU A 29 -4.37 -5.32 20.31
N SER A 30 -3.55 -5.40 21.36
CA SER A 30 -2.10 -5.51 21.18
C SER A 30 -1.58 -6.90 21.60
N ILE A 31 -0.52 -7.33 20.90
CA ILE A 31 0.31 -8.47 21.29
C ILE A 31 1.70 -7.92 21.50
N ASP A 32 2.22 -8.03 22.71
CA ASP A 32 3.49 -7.47 23.11
C ASP A 32 4.56 -8.55 23.27
N GLY A 33 5.79 -8.25 22.85
CA GLY A 33 6.96 -9.09 23.04
C GLY A 33 6.89 -10.45 22.35
N LEU A 34 6.48 -10.45 21.08
CA LEU A 34 6.29 -11.66 20.28
C LEU A 34 7.63 -12.14 19.72
N VAL A 35 7.92 -13.43 19.88
CA VAL A 35 9.10 -14.10 19.32
C VAL A 35 8.66 -15.35 18.58
N PHE A 36 9.12 -15.45 17.33
CA PHE A 36 8.93 -16.63 16.49
C PHE A 36 10.27 -17.33 16.30
N THR A 37 10.30 -18.63 16.52
CA THR A 37 11.44 -19.47 16.20
C THR A 37 10.93 -20.63 15.33
N PRO A 38 11.42 -20.78 14.10
CA PRO A 38 11.05 -21.89 13.24
C PRO A 38 11.33 -23.24 13.93
N GLY A 39 10.42 -24.18 13.76
CA GLY A 39 10.63 -25.54 14.24
C GLY A 39 11.80 -26.23 13.51
N PRO A 40 12.36 -27.29 14.09
CA PRO A 40 13.50 -28.01 13.57
C PRO A 40 13.25 -28.63 12.16
N GLU A 41 11.98 -28.77 11.78
CA GLU A 41 11.57 -29.32 10.48
C GLU A 41 11.84 -28.38 9.31
N LEU A 42 12.02 -27.07 9.58
CA LEU A 42 12.22 -26.05 8.53
C LEU A 42 13.69 -25.80 8.16
N ASP A 43 14.64 -26.56 8.73
CA ASP A 43 16.09 -26.43 8.51
C ASP A 43 16.63 -24.99 8.58
N MET A 44 16.00 -24.16 9.42
CA MET A 44 16.33 -22.75 9.63
C MET A 44 16.99 -22.53 10.99
N SER A 45 18.02 -23.34 11.30
CA SER A 45 18.68 -23.25 12.61
C SER A 45 19.26 -21.85 12.86
N GLY A 46 18.91 -21.25 14.02
CA GLY A 46 19.32 -19.90 14.39
C GLY A 46 18.47 -18.76 13.80
N CYS A 47 17.46 -19.06 13.00
CA CYS A 47 16.46 -18.07 12.62
C CYS A 47 15.60 -17.70 13.85
N SER A 48 15.43 -16.41 14.06
CA SER A 48 14.48 -15.86 15.02
C SER A 48 13.92 -14.55 14.51
N VAL A 49 12.64 -14.35 14.74
CA VAL A 49 11.94 -13.11 14.44
C VAL A 49 11.33 -12.59 15.73
N SER A 50 11.69 -11.38 16.13
CA SER A 50 11.10 -10.75 17.31
C SER A 50 10.32 -9.49 16.91
N VAL A 51 9.20 -9.25 17.59
CA VAL A 51 8.34 -8.09 17.40
C VAL A 51 8.06 -7.48 18.76
N GLY A 52 8.40 -6.21 18.96
CA GLY A 52 8.12 -5.51 20.21
C GLY A 52 6.63 -5.41 20.47
N ARG A 53 5.87 -5.02 19.47
CA ARG A 53 4.40 -4.93 19.55
C ARG A 53 3.73 -5.12 18.20
N ILE A 54 2.61 -5.85 18.17
CA ILE A 54 1.63 -5.80 17.09
C ILE A 54 0.36 -5.19 17.66
N LEU A 55 -0.12 -4.11 17.02
CA LEU A 55 -1.35 -3.42 17.39
C LEU A 55 -2.38 -3.60 16.29
N PHE A 56 -3.46 -4.27 16.58
CA PHE A 56 -4.63 -4.37 15.73
C PHE A 56 -5.65 -3.32 16.15
N GLN A 57 -6.14 -2.55 15.20
CA GLN A 57 -7.19 -1.57 15.42
C GLN A 57 -8.29 -1.78 14.38
N ALA A 58 -9.48 -2.11 14.85
CA ALA A 58 -10.68 -2.11 14.02
C ALA A 58 -11.24 -0.69 13.95
N GLY A 59 -11.63 -0.26 12.77
CA GLY A 59 -12.34 0.99 12.58
C GLY A 59 -13.65 1.00 13.37
N SER A 60 -14.16 2.19 13.62
CA SER A 60 -15.45 2.34 14.33
C SER A 60 -16.56 1.59 13.56
N PRO A 61 -17.32 0.68 14.22
CA PRO A 61 -18.40 -0.08 13.59
C PRO A 61 -19.58 0.79 13.12
N GLN A 62 -19.45 2.12 13.23
CA GLN A 62 -20.48 3.09 12.82
C GLN A 62 -20.55 3.33 11.30
N LYS A 63 -19.60 2.85 10.51
CA LYS A 63 -19.72 2.84 9.06
C LYS A 63 -20.42 1.54 8.62
N LEU A 64 -21.73 1.58 8.54
CA LEU A 64 -22.51 0.52 7.90
C LEU A 64 -21.97 0.26 6.50
N GLY A 65 -21.44 -0.93 6.26
CA GLY A 65 -20.97 -1.38 4.95
C GLY A 65 -19.48 -1.22 4.65
N ALA A 66 -18.66 -0.74 5.60
CA ALA A 66 -17.22 -0.71 5.44
C ALA A 66 -16.50 -1.18 6.71
N GLU A 67 -15.53 -2.05 6.57
CA GLU A 67 -14.59 -2.39 7.64
C GLU A 67 -13.22 -1.81 7.31
N ASN A 68 -12.64 -1.11 8.27
CA ASN A 68 -11.27 -0.64 8.24
C ASN A 68 -10.49 -1.37 9.34
N ILE A 69 -9.43 -2.03 8.96
CA ILE A 69 -8.52 -2.69 9.89
C ILE A 69 -7.13 -2.09 9.68
N THR A 70 -6.59 -1.52 10.74
CA THR A 70 -5.20 -1.08 10.78
C THR A 70 -4.41 -2.04 11.65
N THR A 71 -3.33 -2.60 11.11
CA THR A 71 -2.35 -3.39 11.85
C THR A 71 -1.04 -2.62 11.85
N SER A 72 -0.54 -2.27 13.04
CA SER A 72 0.77 -1.64 13.20
C SER A 72 1.72 -2.62 13.87
N VAL A 73 2.91 -2.74 13.32
CA VAL A 73 4.00 -3.58 13.82
C VAL A 73 5.12 -2.65 14.27
N TYR A 74 5.59 -2.82 15.49
CA TYR A 74 6.67 -2.03 16.07
C TYR A 74 7.83 -2.93 16.45
N ASP A 75 9.03 -2.45 16.23
CA ASP A 75 10.30 -3.07 16.63
C ASP A 75 10.40 -4.52 16.11
N LEU A 76 10.14 -4.71 14.81
CA LEU A 76 10.36 -5.99 14.14
C LEU A 76 11.85 -6.17 13.89
N ASN A 77 12.40 -7.23 14.45
CA ASN A 77 13.79 -7.64 14.23
C ASN A 77 13.80 -9.05 13.64
N VAL A 78 14.46 -9.21 12.49
CA VAL A 78 14.60 -10.48 11.80
C VAL A 78 16.07 -10.86 11.75
N SER A 79 16.41 -12.03 12.32
CA SER A 79 17.77 -12.58 12.21
C SER A 79 18.13 -12.80 10.73
N PRO A 80 19.33 -12.39 10.29
CA PRO A 80 19.81 -12.72 8.94
C PRO A 80 19.79 -14.21 8.62
N LEU A 81 19.82 -15.07 9.65
CA LEU A 81 19.75 -16.51 9.49
C LEU A 81 18.37 -16.99 8.99
N CYS A 82 17.36 -16.14 9.03
CA CYS A 82 16.05 -16.39 8.42
C CYS A 82 16.06 -16.27 6.88
N LEU A 83 17.10 -15.66 6.31
CA LEU A 83 17.21 -15.49 4.86
C LEU A 83 17.90 -16.71 4.22
N PRO A 84 17.60 -17.03 2.94
CA PRO A 84 18.38 -17.95 2.14
C PRO A 84 19.86 -17.54 2.09
N PHE A 85 20.75 -18.52 1.96
CA PHE A 85 22.20 -18.29 2.01
C PHE A 85 22.70 -17.22 1.03
N GLU A 86 22.17 -17.18 -0.17
CA GLU A 86 22.52 -16.20 -1.21
C GLU A 86 22.17 -14.77 -0.77
N GLN A 87 21.00 -14.59 -0.16
CA GLN A 87 20.53 -13.28 0.32
C GLN A 87 21.31 -12.80 1.54
N ARG A 88 21.78 -13.73 2.39
CA ARG A 88 22.69 -13.38 3.53
C ARG A 88 23.97 -12.74 3.04
N GLY A 89 24.54 -13.25 1.92
CA GLY A 89 25.72 -12.68 1.30
C GLY A 89 25.52 -11.22 0.90
N ILE A 90 24.40 -10.89 0.24
CA ILE A 90 24.04 -9.54 -0.18
C ILE A 90 23.86 -8.64 1.06
N LEU A 91 23.15 -9.13 2.09
CA LEU A 91 22.94 -8.38 3.31
C LEU A 91 24.25 -8.08 4.05
N ALA A 92 25.12 -9.09 4.17
CA ALA A 92 26.44 -8.91 4.81
C ALA A 92 27.31 -7.90 4.05
N MET A 93 27.26 -7.92 2.72
CA MET A 93 27.98 -6.97 1.88
C MET A 93 27.43 -5.54 2.02
N SER A 94 26.13 -5.35 2.24
CA SER A 94 25.53 -4.03 2.47
C SER A 94 25.87 -3.44 3.85
N GLY A 95 26.55 -4.19 4.72
CA GLY A 95 26.88 -3.77 6.09
C GLY A 95 25.69 -3.89 7.06
N VAL A 96 24.53 -4.33 6.61
CA VAL A 96 23.35 -4.57 7.44
C VAL A 96 23.56 -5.85 8.23
N ARG A 97 23.64 -5.75 9.54
CA ARG A 97 23.87 -6.89 10.45
C ARG A 97 22.56 -7.52 10.93
N GLU A 98 21.50 -6.75 10.98
CA GLU A 98 20.18 -7.13 11.45
C GLU A 98 19.15 -6.45 10.57
N ILE A 99 18.05 -7.14 10.26
CA ILE A 99 16.93 -6.56 9.55
C ILE A 99 16.01 -5.96 10.62
N TYR A 100 16.12 -4.66 10.81
CA TYR A 100 15.32 -3.94 11.78
C TYR A 100 14.32 -3.01 11.13
N VAL A 101 13.03 -3.24 11.46
CA VAL A 101 11.90 -2.42 11.01
C VAL A 101 11.29 -1.77 12.24
N PRO A 102 11.60 -0.48 12.51
CA PRO A 102 11.07 0.22 13.68
C PRO A 102 9.56 0.32 13.66
N HIS A 103 8.98 0.50 12.48
CA HIS A 103 7.54 0.59 12.32
C HIS A 103 7.11 0.14 10.92
N ALA A 104 6.06 -0.66 10.87
CA ALA A 104 5.31 -0.97 9.65
C ALA A 104 3.81 -0.90 9.92
N THR A 105 3.05 -0.52 8.91
CA THR A 105 1.59 -0.40 9.01
C THR A 105 0.93 -1.08 7.82
N ILE A 106 -0.14 -1.81 8.08
CA ILE A 106 -1.03 -2.40 7.07
C ILE A 106 -2.42 -1.82 7.32
N ASN A 107 -2.96 -1.11 6.34
CA ASN A 107 -4.33 -0.62 6.35
C ASN A 107 -5.14 -1.43 5.35
N ILE A 108 -6.26 -1.97 5.77
CA ILE A 108 -7.18 -2.75 4.96
C ILE A 108 -8.54 -2.08 5.06
N ASP A 109 -9.05 -1.60 3.93
CA ASP A 109 -10.39 -1.06 3.78
C ASP A 109 -11.21 -2.02 2.93
N TYR A 110 -12.23 -2.65 3.52
CA TYR A 110 -13.17 -3.52 2.81
C TYR A 110 -14.57 -2.93 2.83
N TYR A 111 -15.19 -2.84 1.66
CA TYR A 111 -16.53 -2.30 1.47
C TYR A 111 -17.49 -3.43 1.09
N PHE A 112 -18.33 -3.86 2.03
CA PHE A 112 -19.26 -4.98 1.84
C PHE A 112 -20.24 -4.81 0.65
N PRO A 113 -20.89 -3.64 0.44
CA PRO A 113 -21.86 -3.48 -0.63
C PRO A 113 -21.30 -3.69 -2.03
N SER A 114 -20.03 -3.32 -2.25
CA SER A 114 -19.34 -3.48 -3.53
C SER A 114 -18.38 -4.66 -3.54
N SER A 115 -18.15 -5.31 -2.39
CA SER A 115 -17.10 -6.30 -2.20
C SER A 115 -15.73 -5.80 -2.66
N SER A 116 -15.46 -4.49 -2.50
CA SER A 116 -14.20 -3.89 -2.91
C SER A 116 -13.21 -3.81 -1.75
N LEU A 117 -11.92 -3.89 -2.09
CA LEU A 117 -10.81 -3.95 -1.14
C LEU A 117 -9.73 -2.94 -1.54
N GLU A 118 -9.31 -2.14 -0.58
CA GLU A 118 -8.07 -1.36 -0.67
C GLU A 118 -7.10 -1.82 0.42
N ILE A 119 -5.84 -2.04 0.03
CA ILE A 119 -4.76 -2.37 0.96
C ILE A 119 -3.66 -1.33 0.78
N PHE A 120 -3.20 -0.78 1.88
CA PHE A 120 -2.01 0.05 1.92
C PHE A 120 -1.04 -0.48 2.97
N VAL A 121 0.18 -0.77 2.55
CA VAL A 121 1.26 -1.23 3.44
C VAL A 121 2.39 -0.22 3.36
N THR A 122 2.90 0.19 4.49
CA THR A 122 4.13 0.96 4.58
C THR A 122 5.04 0.34 5.62
N GLY A 123 6.35 0.35 5.35
CA GLY A 123 7.34 -0.16 6.29
C GLY A 123 8.71 0.45 6.01
N LYS A 124 9.42 0.77 7.07
CA LYS A 124 10.77 1.32 6.99
C LYS A 124 11.77 0.29 7.50
N LEU A 125 12.71 -0.10 6.65
CA LEU A 125 13.92 -0.82 7.04
C LEU A 125 14.99 0.22 7.37
N ASP A 126 15.30 0.36 8.65
CA ASP A 126 16.11 1.46 9.18
C ASP A 126 17.49 1.54 8.55
N GLY A 127 17.85 2.75 8.07
CA GLY A 127 19.13 3.01 7.39
C GLY A 127 19.30 2.30 6.03
N PHE A 128 18.23 1.71 5.47
CA PHE A 128 18.29 0.96 4.22
C PHE A 128 17.23 1.40 3.21
N SER A 129 15.96 1.22 3.51
CA SER A 129 14.87 1.57 2.58
C SER A 129 13.53 1.76 3.28
N GLU A 130 12.64 2.46 2.60
CA GLU A 130 11.22 2.50 2.94
C GLU A 130 10.41 1.89 1.80
N VAL A 131 9.45 1.03 2.14
CA VAL A 131 8.64 0.29 1.17
C VAL A 131 7.19 0.66 1.36
N ASP A 132 6.53 1.07 0.28
CA ASP A 132 5.10 1.33 0.23
C ASP A 132 4.46 0.40 -0.81
N LEU A 133 3.37 -0.26 -0.43
CA LEU A 133 2.56 -1.07 -1.33
C LEU A 133 1.12 -0.54 -1.28
N PHE A 134 0.55 -0.28 -2.42
CA PHE A 134 -0.87 0.02 -2.59
C PHE A 134 -1.53 -1.01 -3.51
N LEU A 135 -2.72 -1.48 -3.13
CA LEU A 135 -3.53 -2.40 -3.92
C LEU A 135 -4.99 -1.95 -3.87
N ASN A 136 -5.60 -1.82 -5.04
CA ASN A 136 -7.03 -1.55 -5.17
C ASN A 136 -7.69 -2.68 -5.99
N ALA A 137 -8.64 -3.35 -5.37
CA ALA A 137 -9.43 -4.41 -5.96
C ALA A 137 -10.92 -4.01 -5.91
N PRO A 138 -11.54 -3.64 -7.04
CA PRO A 138 -12.96 -3.28 -7.10
C PRO A 138 -13.89 -4.45 -6.79
N TYR A 139 -13.38 -5.66 -6.76
CA TYR A 139 -14.13 -6.84 -6.37
C TYR A 139 -13.22 -7.91 -5.74
N VAL A 140 -13.59 -8.34 -4.55
CA VAL A 140 -12.99 -9.50 -3.86
C VAL A 140 -14.11 -10.34 -3.27
N SER A 141 -14.15 -11.63 -3.60
CA SER A 141 -15.08 -12.59 -3.02
C SER A 141 -14.31 -13.74 -2.39
N ILE A 142 -14.62 -13.98 -1.13
CA ILE A 142 -14.18 -15.15 -0.37
C ILE A 142 -15.46 -15.94 -0.12
N ILE A 143 -15.73 -16.94 -0.95
CA ILE A 143 -17.00 -17.69 -0.92
C ILE A 143 -16.96 -18.75 0.17
N ASP A 144 -15.83 -19.43 0.32
CA ASP A 144 -15.61 -20.48 1.32
C ASP A 144 -14.11 -20.62 1.57
N ALA A 145 -13.73 -21.14 2.76
CA ALA A 145 -12.32 -21.35 3.10
C ALA A 145 -11.59 -22.32 2.14
N ASP A 146 -12.35 -23.24 1.53
CA ASP A 146 -11.84 -24.25 0.59
C ASP A 146 -11.91 -23.81 -0.89
N GLN A 147 -12.43 -22.60 -1.18
CA GLN A 147 -12.53 -22.08 -2.54
C GLN A 147 -11.48 -21.01 -2.81
N PRO A 148 -10.97 -20.93 -4.04
CA PRO A 148 -10.01 -19.91 -4.40
C PRO A 148 -10.63 -18.51 -4.26
N ILE A 149 -9.86 -17.58 -3.68
CA ILE A 149 -10.23 -16.17 -3.61
C ILE A 149 -10.38 -15.63 -5.03
N VAL A 150 -11.55 -15.12 -5.35
CA VAL A 150 -11.78 -14.42 -6.63
C VAL A 150 -11.54 -12.93 -6.41
N MET A 151 -10.54 -12.39 -7.08
CA MET A 151 -10.18 -10.97 -6.98
C MET A 151 -10.07 -10.36 -8.37
N LYS A 152 -10.56 -9.13 -8.52
CA LYS A 152 -10.32 -8.28 -9.68
C LYS A 152 -9.41 -7.14 -9.26
N LEU A 153 -8.26 -6.99 -9.91
CA LEU A 153 -7.30 -5.93 -9.65
C LEU A 153 -7.55 -4.75 -10.57
N ASN A 154 -7.66 -3.56 -10.02
CA ASN A 154 -7.70 -2.30 -10.77
C ASN A 154 -6.35 -1.58 -10.72
N LYS A 155 -5.68 -1.62 -9.58
CA LYS A 155 -4.40 -0.95 -9.40
C LYS A 155 -3.53 -1.67 -8.39
N ALA A 156 -2.26 -1.81 -8.71
CA ALA A 156 -1.22 -2.18 -7.76
C ALA A 156 -0.01 -1.26 -7.97
N GLU A 157 0.57 -0.78 -6.88
CA GLU A 157 1.77 0.04 -6.86
C GLU A 157 2.70 -0.45 -5.75
N LEU A 158 3.96 -0.66 -6.08
CA LEU A 158 5.03 -0.98 -5.13
C LEU A 158 6.12 0.08 -5.29
N SER A 159 6.42 0.80 -4.23
CA SER A 159 7.48 1.81 -4.20
C SER A 159 8.55 1.42 -3.20
N VAL A 160 9.80 1.56 -3.59
CA VAL A 160 10.95 1.40 -2.73
C VAL A 160 11.73 2.71 -2.75
N ARG A 161 11.81 3.37 -1.58
CA ARG A 161 12.57 4.60 -1.38
C ARG A 161 13.91 4.25 -0.76
N ASP A 162 14.96 4.84 -1.29
CA ASP A 162 16.31 4.70 -0.72
C ASP A 162 16.43 5.49 0.61
N ASP A 163 16.91 4.83 1.64
CA ASP A 163 17.23 5.41 2.95
C ASP A 163 18.66 5.01 3.37
N GLY A 164 19.53 4.75 2.36
CA GLY A 164 20.93 4.36 2.56
C GLY A 164 21.35 3.10 1.80
N ALA A 165 20.41 2.31 1.29
CA ALA A 165 20.69 1.07 0.55
C ALA A 165 21.63 1.30 -0.64
N TRP A 166 21.37 2.36 -1.42
CA TRP A 166 22.20 2.65 -2.58
C TRP A 166 23.64 2.99 -2.20
N SER A 167 23.84 3.78 -1.14
CA SER A 167 25.20 4.11 -0.67
C SER A 167 25.96 2.88 -0.20
N ALA A 168 25.26 1.90 0.38
CA ALA A 168 25.85 0.65 0.87
C ALA A 168 26.18 -0.35 -0.25
N LEU A 169 25.31 -0.43 -1.27
CA LEU A 169 25.37 -1.46 -2.31
C LEU A 169 26.10 -1.00 -3.59
N SER A 170 26.08 0.31 -3.91
CA SER A 170 26.57 0.83 -5.20
C SER A 170 28.03 0.50 -5.50
N GLN A 171 28.86 0.41 -4.47
CA GLN A 171 30.29 0.07 -4.64
C GLN A 171 30.53 -1.40 -5.01
N GLN A 172 29.53 -2.25 -4.84
CA GLN A 172 29.63 -3.69 -5.09
C GLN A 172 28.94 -4.09 -6.39
N ILE A 173 28.15 -3.18 -6.97
CA ILE A 173 27.47 -3.38 -8.24
C ILE A 173 28.51 -3.15 -9.36
N PRO A 174 28.65 -4.11 -10.30
CA PRO A 174 29.56 -3.94 -11.43
C PRO A 174 29.27 -2.64 -12.19
N PRO A 175 30.31 -1.96 -12.73
CA PRO A 175 30.17 -0.67 -13.40
C PRO A 175 29.16 -0.65 -14.54
N GLU A 176 28.98 -1.76 -15.25
CA GLU A 176 28.02 -1.93 -16.33
C GLU A 176 26.56 -1.81 -15.87
N PHE A 177 26.27 -2.04 -14.58
CA PHE A 177 24.93 -1.90 -13.98
C PHE A 177 24.77 -0.66 -13.10
N SER A 178 25.87 0.06 -12.83
CA SER A 178 25.86 1.26 -11.97
C SER A 178 26.23 2.56 -12.69
N THR A 179 26.70 2.48 -13.96
CA THR A 179 27.02 3.69 -14.75
C THR A 179 25.76 4.21 -15.45
N PRO A 180 25.28 5.46 -15.15
CA PRO A 180 24.13 6.04 -15.83
C PRO A 180 24.28 6.05 -17.36
N ASN A 181 23.17 5.88 -18.08
CA ASN A 181 22.98 5.79 -19.52
C ASN A 181 23.23 4.42 -20.15
N ILE A 182 24.12 3.58 -19.59
CA ILE A 182 24.36 2.23 -20.09
C ILE A 182 23.71 1.16 -19.18
N ALA A 183 23.67 1.42 -17.89
CA ALA A 183 23.19 0.47 -16.88
C ALA A 183 21.75 0.02 -17.11
N GLY A 184 20.87 0.95 -17.52
CA GLY A 184 19.48 0.62 -17.79
C GLY A 184 19.29 -0.39 -18.90
N GLU A 185 20.07 -0.29 -19.98
CA GLU A 185 20.03 -1.27 -21.07
C GLU A 185 20.57 -2.62 -20.61
N ASN A 186 21.66 -2.65 -19.86
CA ASN A 186 22.24 -3.89 -19.33
C ASN A 186 21.29 -4.61 -18.36
N VAL A 187 20.64 -3.88 -17.44
CA VAL A 187 19.61 -4.45 -16.55
C VAL A 187 18.43 -4.99 -17.35
N SER A 188 17.99 -4.26 -18.37
CA SER A 188 16.91 -4.69 -19.27
C SER A 188 17.26 -5.97 -20.02
N ASN A 189 18.47 -6.06 -20.57
CA ASN A 189 18.94 -7.25 -21.28
C ASN A 189 19.10 -8.45 -20.35
N LEU A 190 19.63 -8.25 -19.13
CA LEU A 190 19.73 -9.29 -18.12
C LEU A 190 18.36 -9.90 -17.78
N LEU A 191 17.34 -9.03 -17.58
CA LEU A 191 15.98 -9.50 -17.32
C LEU A 191 15.35 -10.14 -18.55
N LYS A 192 15.59 -9.60 -19.75
CA LYS A 192 15.12 -10.19 -20.99
C LYS A 192 15.61 -11.63 -21.17
N ASP A 193 16.88 -11.87 -20.88
CA ASP A 193 17.46 -13.20 -21.05
C ASP A 193 16.97 -14.18 -19.96
N ASN A 194 16.87 -13.71 -18.71
CA ASN A 194 16.50 -14.59 -17.58
C ASN A 194 14.99 -14.84 -17.46
N MET A 195 14.13 -13.83 -17.73
CA MET A 195 12.68 -13.97 -17.57
C MET A 195 11.97 -14.37 -18.85
N PHE A 196 12.49 -13.97 -20.02
CA PHE A 196 11.80 -14.14 -21.29
C PHE A 196 12.57 -15.03 -22.28
N ASN A 197 13.66 -15.67 -21.86
CA ASN A 197 14.52 -16.49 -22.74
C ASN A 197 14.90 -15.74 -24.03
N GLY A 198 15.14 -14.43 -23.95
CA GLY A 198 15.50 -13.59 -25.07
C GLY A 198 14.35 -13.16 -25.99
N VAL A 199 13.13 -13.70 -25.81
CA VAL A 199 11.96 -13.41 -26.65
C VAL A 199 10.95 -12.54 -25.87
N THR A 200 10.57 -11.40 -26.43
CA THR A 200 9.64 -10.45 -25.78
C THR A 200 8.46 -10.10 -26.70
N SER A 201 7.29 -9.95 -26.10
CA SER A 201 6.13 -9.32 -26.71
C SER A 201 6.28 -7.79 -26.76
N THR A 202 5.32 -7.10 -27.38
CA THR A 202 5.27 -5.63 -27.35
C THR A 202 5.14 -5.09 -25.93
N ASP A 203 4.31 -5.75 -25.09
CA ASP A 203 4.04 -5.31 -23.72
C ASP A 203 5.24 -5.55 -22.79
N SER A 204 5.86 -6.73 -22.87
CA SER A 204 7.09 -7.01 -22.11
C SER A 204 8.27 -6.15 -22.55
N SER A 205 8.35 -5.80 -23.84
CA SER A 205 9.34 -4.84 -24.36
C SER A 205 9.10 -3.43 -23.81
N ALA A 206 7.84 -3.00 -23.69
CA ALA A 206 7.50 -1.71 -23.09
C ALA A 206 7.87 -1.67 -21.59
N PHE A 207 7.60 -2.76 -20.86
CA PHE A 207 8.02 -2.94 -19.47
C PHE A 207 9.54 -2.82 -19.32
N LEU A 208 10.32 -3.57 -20.11
CA LEU A 208 11.78 -3.53 -20.07
C LEU A 208 12.33 -2.13 -20.38
N LYS A 209 11.72 -1.43 -21.35
CA LYS A 209 12.08 -0.04 -21.67
C LYS A 209 11.79 0.91 -20.52
N SER A 210 10.66 0.74 -19.83
CA SER A 210 10.33 1.56 -18.66
C SER A 210 11.34 1.33 -17.52
N LEU A 211 11.73 0.07 -17.30
CA LEU A 211 12.75 -0.30 -16.33
C LEU A 211 14.11 0.35 -16.67
N ALA A 212 14.58 0.22 -17.93
CA ALA A 212 15.85 0.80 -18.36
C ALA A 212 15.90 2.32 -18.11
N ASN A 213 14.83 3.03 -18.48
CA ASN A 213 14.74 4.47 -18.29
C ASN A 213 14.71 4.86 -16.81
N THR A 214 13.93 4.11 -16.00
CA THR A 214 13.81 4.37 -14.56
C THR A 214 15.10 4.07 -13.82
N TRP A 215 15.79 2.97 -14.18
CA TRP A 215 17.09 2.64 -13.59
C TRP A 215 18.12 3.73 -13.87
N ASN A 216 18.23 4.19 -15.11
CA ASN A 216 19.12 5.30 -15.47
C ASN A 216 18.74 6.62 -14.74
N ALA A 217 17.46 6.89 -14.53
CA ALA A 217 17.00 8.06 -13.77
C ALA A 217 17.35 7.93 -12.27
N PHE A 218 17.14 6.75 -11.70
CA PHE A 218 17.50 6.44 -10.31
C PHE A 218 19.01 6.60 -10.08
N LEU A 219 19.85 6.09 -10.97
CA LEU A 219 21.31 6.22 -10.84
C LEU A 219 21.80 7.66 -10.83
N ARG A 220 21.07 8.58 -11.48
CA ARG A 220 21.39 10.03 -11.46
C ARG A 220 20.93 10.70 -10.17
N ASN A 221 19.85 10.23 -9.59
CA ASN A 221 19.27 10.75 -8.35
C ASN A 221 18.61 9.60 -7.58
N PRO A 222 19.40 8.88 -6.76
CA PRO A 222 18.94 7.69 -6.04
C PRO A 222 17.97 8.08 -4.92
N GLN A 223 16.69 8.17 -5.23
CA GLN A 223 15.66 8.45 -4.24
C GLN A 223 14.67 7.31 -4.14
N GLN A 224 14.11 6.88 -5.29
CA GLN A 224 13.05 5.90 -5.25
C GLN A 224 12.82 5.25 -6.62
N ILE A 225 12.30 4.02 -6.56
CA ILE A 225 11.77 3.28 -7.71
C ILE A 225 10.36 2.81 -7.37
N THR A 226 9.44 3.00 -8.31
CA THR A 226 8.05 2.56 -8.20
C THR A 226 7.71 1.64 -9.37
N LEU A 227 7.18 0.47 -9.08
CA LEU A 227 6.54 -0.44 -10.03
C LEU A 227 5.03 -0.25 -9.90
N GLU A 228 4.35 0.05 -10.99
CA GLU A 228 2.90 0.25 -10.98
C GLU A 228 2.22 -0.48 -12.15
N THR A 229 0.99 -0.93 -11.94
CA THR A 229 0.14 -1.39 -13.05
C THR A 229 -0.23 -0.22 -13.95
N GLY A 230 -0.38 -0.47 -15.24
CA GLY A 230 -0.89 0.52 -16.18
C GLY A 230 -2.35 0.92 -15.93
N ASN A 231 -2.93 1.66 -16.87
CA ASN A 231 -4.35 2.00 -16.80
C ASN A 231 -5.21 0.76 -17.05
N LEU A 232 -5.75 0.19 -15.99
CA LEU A 232 -6.65 -0.95 -16.03
C LEU A 232 -8.11 -0.49 -16.12
N PRO A 233 -9.03 -1.34 -16.62
CA PRO A 233 -10.46 -1.05 -16.59
C PRO A 233 -10.95 -0.76 -15.17
N SER A 234 -11.92 0.13 -15.02
CA SER A 234 -12.50 0.49 -13.71
C SER A 234 -13.10 -0.71 -12.96
N GLY A 235 -13.62 -1.72 -13.69
CA GLY A 235 -14.09 -2.99 -13.15
C GLY A 235 -13.00 -3.98 -12.76
N GLY A 236 -11.74 -3.64 -12.99
CA GLY A 236 -10.57 -4.48 -12.72
C GLY A 236 -10.42 -5.67 -13.67
N ILE A 237 -9.26 -6.31 -13.59
CA ILE A 237 -8.93 -7.55 -14.31
C ILE A 237 -8.93 -8.70 -13.30
N ALA A 238 -9.61 -9.79 -13.63
CA ALA A 238 -9.66 -10.98 -12.78
C ALA A 238 -8.27 -11.61 -12.67
N ILE A 239 -7.81 -11.80 -11.44
CA ILE A 239 -6.56 -12.52 -11.17
C ILE A 239 -6.85 -14.01 -11.21
N ASN A 240 -6.09 -14.71 -12.04
CA ASN A 240 -6.08 -16.16 -12.12
C ASN A 240 -4.60 -16.62 -12.11
N PHE A 241 -4.15 -17.10 -10.97
CA PHE A 241 -2.75 -17.49 -10.77
C PHE A 241 -2.33 -18.63 -11.70
N ASP A 242 -3.19 -19.64 -11.93
CA ASP A 242 -2.89 -20.76 -12.81
C ASP A 242 -2.63 -20.29 -14.25
N LYS A 243 -3.39 -19.30 -14.71
CA LYS A 243 -3.23 -18.68 -16.03
C LYS A 243 -1.86 -18.02 -16.18
N TYR A 244 -1.37 -17.35 -15.12
CA TYR A 244 -0.08 -16.65 -15.14
C TYR A 244 1.10 -17.61 -14.92
N GLU A 245 0.91 -18.68 -14.16
CA GLU A 245 1.90 -19.73 -14.01
C GLU A 245 2.14 -20.45 -15.34
N MET A 246 1.06 -20.81 -16.06
CA MET A 246 1.16 -21.44 -17.39
C MET A 246 1.69 -20.49 -18.46
N ASN A 247 1.45 -19.20 -18.37
CA ASN A 247 1.89 -18.20 -19.34
C ASN A 247 2.23 -16.86 -18.67
N PRO A 248 3.46 -16.71 -18.14
CA PRO A 248 3.93 -15.51 -17.43
C PRO A 248 3.85 -14.21 -18.26
N GLU A 249 3.98 -14.30 -19.59
CA GLU A 249 3.87 -13.17 -20.52
C GLU A 249 2.52 -12.43 -20.40
N ARG A 250 1.47 -13.14 -20.01
CA ARG A 250 0.15 -12.55 -19.82
C ARG A 250 0.08 -11.51 -18.69
N VAL A 251 0.96 -11.56 -17.72
CA VAL A 251 1.08 -10.53 -16.69
C VAL A 251 1.32 -9.16 -17.34
N PHE A 252 2.17 -9.12 -18.37
CA PHE A 252 2.54 -7.87 -19.04
C PHE A 252 1.41 -7.35 -19.93
N SER A 253 0.71 -8.20 -20.63
CA SER A 253 -0.43 -7.80 -21.47
C SER A 253 -1.66 -7.39 -20.65
N ASP A 254 -1.96 -8.13 -19.57
CA ASP A 254 -3.13 -7.90 -18.74
C ASP A 254 -2.92 -6.68 -17.81
N PHE A 255 -1.81 -6.57 -17.12
CA PHE A 255 -1.56 -5.53 -16.11
C PHE A 255 -0.72 -4.36 -16.60
N LYS A 256 -0.01 -4.50 -17.72
CA LYS A 256 0.84 -3.45 -18.33
C LYS A 256 1.76 -2.75 -17.32
N PRO A 257 2.54 -3.53 -16.54
CA PRO A 257 3.35 -2.95 -15.49
C PRO A 257 4.38 -1.98 -16.05
N THR A 258 4.65 -0.90 -15.30
CA THR A 258 5.64 0.10 -15.67
C THR A 258 6.45 0.54 -14.46
N PHE A 259 7.71 0.89 -14.71
CA PHE A 259 8.56 1.50 -13.70
C PHE A 259 8.57 3.03 -13.81
N SER A 260 8.69 3.70 -12.67
CA SER A 260 8.86 5.16 -12.58
C SER A 260 9.66 5.53 -11.33
N THR A 261 10.10 6.80 -11.25
CA THR A 261 10.71 7.38 -10.04
C THR A 261 9.70 8.21 -9.23
N LYS A 262 8.39 8.03 -9.46
CA LYS A 262 7.33 8.78 -8.79
C LYS A 262 6.92 8.09 -7.49
N SER A 263 6.69 8.86 -6.43
CA SER A 263 6.20 8.35 -5.16
C SER A 263 4.72 8.00 -5.19
N ILE A 264 4.35 6.86 -4.62
CA ILE A 264 2.94 6.51 -4.33
C ILE A 264 2.34 7.57 -3.40
N LEU A 265 3.08 7.95 -2.36
CA LEU A 265 2.64 8.95 -1.38
C LEU A 265 2.44 10.33 -2.01
N SER A 266 3.24 10.72 -3.01
CA SER A 266 3.10 12.02 -3.67
C SER A 266 1.80 12.15 -4.47
N LYS A 267 1.20 11.02 -4.88
CA LYS A 267 -0.10 10.99 -5.58
C LYS A 267 -1.29 11.06 -4.60
N ASN A 268 -1.05 10.70 -3.32
CA ASN A 268 -2.09 10.61 -2.29
C ASN A 268 -1.95 11.68 -1.20
N LEU A 269 -0.82 12.39 -1.15
CA LEU A 269 -0.65 13.53 -0.25
C LEU A 269 -1.29 14.76 -0.87
N ILE A 270 -2.15 15.39 -0.11
CA ILE A 270 -2.61 16.75 -0.46
C ILE A 270 -1.39 17.66 -0.40
N ASP A 271 -1.32 18.56 -1.39
CA ASP A 271 -0.31 19.62 -1.41
C ASP A 271 -0.31 20.36 -0.07
N GLN A 272 0.84 20.36 0.60
CA GLN A 272 0.98 20.98 1.92
C GLN A 272 0.66 22.49 1.88
N ALA A 273 0.90 23.16 0.76
CA ALA A 273 0.55 24.56 0.61
C ALA A 273 -0.97 24.77 0.58
N LEU A 274 -1.70 23.87 -0.11
CA LEU A 274 -3.16 23.88 -0.14
C LEU A 274 -3.75 23.55 1.24
N LEU A 275 -3.20 22.54 1.92
CA LEU A 275 -3.64 22.21 3.28
C LEU A 275 -3.41 23.36 4.25
N LYS A 276 -2.27 24.03 4.17
CA LYS A 276 -1.95 25.18 5.00
C LYS A 276 -2.93 26.32 4.78
N GLN A 277 -3.31 26.64 3.55
CA GLN A 277 -4.30 27.71 3.25
C GLN A 277 -5.66 27.43 3.90
N ILE A 278 -6.07 26.16 3.97
CA ILE A 278 -7.31 25.78 4.66
C ILE A 278 -7.17 25.87 6.18
N LEU A 279 -6.04 25.43 6.71
CA LEU A 279 -5.78 25.50 8.16
C LEU A 279 -5.63 26.95 8.65
N ASP A 280 -5.08 27.84 7.81
CA ASP A 280 -4.92 29.28 8.09
C ASP A 280 -6.20 30.09 7.80
N PHE A 281 -7.33 29.43 7.51
CA PHE A 281 -8.64 30.06 7.23
C PHE A 281 -8.64 31.08 6.08
N THR A 282 -7.86 30.84 5.03
CA THR A 282 -7.87 31.61 3.79
C THR A 282 -8.41 30.80 2.59
N PRO A 283 -9.61 30.20 2.68
CA PRO A 283 -10.14 29.33 1.62
C PRO A 283 -10.59 30.10 0.37
N GLU A 284 -10.67 31.43 0.44
CA GLU A 284 -11.16 32.29 -0.66
C GLU A 284 -10.28 32.23 -1.90
N THR A 285 -9.02 31.84 -1.77
CA THR A 285 -8.05 31.73 -2.86
C THR A 285 -8.07 30.36 -3.56
N LEU A 286 -8.81 29.37 -3.03
CA LEU A 286 -8.85 28.01 -3.57
C LEU A 286 -9.98 27.82 -4.57
N SER A 287 -9.72 27.09 -5.65
CA SER A 287 -10.75 26.66 -6.59
C SER A 287 -11.72 25.67 -5.92
N ASN A 288 -12.92 25.50 -6.49
CA ASN A 288 -13.90 24.53 -5.99
C ASN A 288 -13.35 23.12 -6.03
N ASP A 289 -12.58 22.74 -7.07
CA ASP A 289 -11.96 21.41 -7.17
C ASP A 289 -10.95 21.18 -6.04
N GLN A 290 -10.11 22.16 -5.73
CA GLN A 290 -9.16 22.09 -4.62
C GLN A 290 -9.86 22.00 -3.26
N LYS A 291 -10.92 22.78 -3.05
CA LYS A 291 -11.74 22.70 -1.82
C LYS A 291 -12.39 21.32 -1.67
N LEU A 292 -12.93 20.76 -2.76
CA LEU A 292 -13.57 19.46 -2.78
C LEU A 292 -12.57 18.35 -2.45
N GLU A 293 -11.39 18.37 -3.09
CA GLU A 293 -10.30 17.43 -2.85
C GLU A 293 -9.89 17.41 -1.38
N ILE A 294 -9.60 18.60 -0.81
CA ILE A 294 -9.16 18.71 0.59
C ILE A 294 -10.28 18.33 1.56
N ALA A 295 -11.50 18.77 1.32
CA ALA A 295 -12.63 18.47 2.20
C ALA A 295 -12.92 16.96 2.22
N THR A 296 -12.85 16.30 1.06
CA THR A 296 -13.01 14.85 0.94
C THR A 296 -11.88 14.11 1.66
N ALA A 297 -10.64 14.55 1.50
CA ALA A 297 -9.49 13.96 2.17
C ALA A 297 -9.56 14.12 3.69
N LEU A 298 -9.96 15.29 4.19
CA LEU A 298 -10.18 15.52 5.63
C LEU A 298 -11.30 14.65 6.21
N LEU A 299 -12.35 14.37 5.42
CA LEU A 299 -13.42 13.46 5.83
C LEU A 299 -12.96 12.00 5.91
N GLN A 300 -12.15 11.58 4.96
CA GLN A 300 -11.72 10.20 4.80
C GLN A 300 -10.43 9.89 5.54
N GLY A 301 -9.64 10.91 5.92
CA GLY A 301 -8.30 10.74 6.46
C GLY A 301 -7.29 10.25 5.41
N LYS A 302 -7.54 10.52 4.12
CA LYS A 302 -6.65 10.13 3.02
C LYS A 302 -5.64 11.24 2.74
N GLY A 303 -4.36 10.95 2.94
CA GLY A 303 -3.25 11.90 2.72
C GLY A 303 -3.16 13.05 3.72
N VAL A 304 -4.08 13.12 4.69
CA VAL A 304 -4.10 14.09 5.80
C VAL A 304 -4.72 13.45 7.04
N PRO A 305 -4.38 13.90 8.25
CA PRO A 305 -5.10 13.50 9.45
C PRO A 305 -6.60 13.79 9.33
N SER A 306 -7.44 12.81 9.65
CA SER A 306 -8.90 12.98 9.58
C SER A 306 -9.39 14.13 10.44
N ASN A 307 -10.12 15.06 9.84
CA ASN A 307 -10.82 16.15 10.51
C ASN A 307 -12.22 16.32 9.88
N ALA A 308 -13.11 15.38 10.21
CA ALA A 308 -14.45 15.34 9.64
C ALA A 308 -15.24 16.64 9.88
N LYS A 309 -15.02 17.33 11.01
CA LYS A 309 -15.71 18.61 11.32
C LYS A 309 -15.30 19.71 10.33
N LEU A 310 -14.00 19.82 10.02
CA LEU A 310 -13.50 20.82 9.08
C LEU A 310 -13.91 20.45 7.64
N GLY A 311 -13.77 19.18 7.25
CA GLY A 311 -14.17 18.71 5.92
C GLY A 311 -15.65 18.94 5.64
N LEU A 312 -16.53 18.65 6.61
CA LEU A 312 -17.97 18.91 6.47
C LEU A 312 -18.30 20.39 6.35
N ARG A 313 -17.65 21.24 7.14
CA ARG A 313 -17.87 22.68 7.05
C ARG A 313 -17.55 23.21 5.65
N ILE A 314 -16.42 22.81 5.07
CA ILE A 314 -16.03 23.24 3.72
C ILE A 314 -17.07 22.75 2.69
N LEU A 315 -17.51 21.48 2.79
CA LEU A 315 -18.52 20.94 1.87
C LEU A 315 -19.88 21.60 2.02
N GLU A 316 -20.30 21.94 3.25
CA GLU A 316 -21.55 22.64 3.50
C GLU A 316 -21.49 24.08 2.94
N GLU A 317 -20.37 24.81 3.10
CA GLU A 317 -20.13 26.13 2.48
C GLU A 317 -20.16 26.03 0.94
N MET A 318 -19.53 25.00 0.34
CA MET A 318 -19.61 24.76 -1.10
C MET A 318 -21.05 24.44 -1.56
N ALA A 319 -21.79 23.68 -0.77
CA ALA A 319 -23.19 23.35 -1.04
C ALA A 319 -24.12 24.57 -0.92
N GLU A 320 -23.83 25.53 -0.04
CA GLU A 320 -24.53 26.82 0.04
C GLU A 320 -24.26 27.68 -1.19
N ALA A 321 -23.07 27.55 -1.78
CA ALA A 321 -22.70 28.18 -3.06
C ALA A 321 -23.18 27.37 -4.29
N ASP A 322 -24.07 26.40 -4.10
CA ASP A 322 -24.67 25.54 -5.13
C ASP A 322 -23.64 24.74 -5.98
N VAL A 323 -22.48 24.39 -5.41
CA VAL A 323 -21.49 23.51 -6.06
C VAL A 323 -21.99 22.07 -6.05
N SER A 324 -22.35 21.55 -7.22
CA SER A 324 -23.02 20.24 -7.38
C SER A 324 -22.25 19.06 -6.85
N GLU A 325 -20.91 19.07 -7.00
CA GLU A 325 -20.01 18.01 -6.57
C GLU A 325 -20.02 17.83 -5.04
N ALA A 326 -20.20 18.93 -4.28
CA ALA A 326 -20.30 18.89 -2.84
C ALA A 326 -21.57 18.15 -2.37
N PHE A 327 -22.68 18.27 -3.11
CA PHE A 327 -23.91 17.56 -2.76
C PHE A 327 -23.73 16.05 -2.75
N SER A 328 -23.03 15.48 -3.74
CA SER A 328 -22.81 14.04 -3.82
C SER A 328 -22.01 13.50 -2.64
N VAL A 329 -20.98 14.22 -2.21
CA VAL A 329 -20.15 13.85 -1.06
C VAL A 329 -20.96 13.96 0.25
N LEU A 330 -21.76 15.00 0.41
CA LEU A 330 -22.63 15.21 1.58
C LEU A 330 -23.75 14.17 1.65
N VAL A 331 -24.36 13.78 0.52
CA VAL A 331 -25.32 12.68 0.46
C VAL A 331 -24.70 11.39 0.99
N ASN A 332 -23.55 11.01 0.46
CA ASN A 332 -22.86 9.78 0.87
C ASN A 332 -22.48 9.83 2.37
N HIS A 333 -21.99 10.97 2.85
CA HIS A 333 -21.62 11.12 4.26
C HIS A 333 -22.80 11.02 5.21
N TYR A 334 -23.93 11.67 4.85
CA TYR A 334 -25.10 11.72 5.73
C TYR A 334 -26.07 10.55 5.55
N PHE A 335 -25.90 9.71 4.52
CA PHE A 335 -26.85 8.66 4.19
C PHE A 335 -27.21 7.76 5.38
N SER A 336 -26.23 7.32 6.15
CA SER A 336 -26.45 6.48 7.34
C SER A 336 -26.55 7.27 8.67
N LYS A 337 -25.97 8.49 8.72
CA LYS A 337 -25.84 9.24 9.98
C LYS A 337 -26.99 10.23 10.21
N ALA A 338 -27.49 10.83 9.14
CA ALA A 338 -28.56 11.82 9.16
C ALA A 338 -29.37 11.76 7.86
N PRO A 339 -30.29 10.76 7.71
CA PRO A 339 -31.00 10.52 6.46
C PRO A 339 -31.78 11.75 5.95
N GLN A 340 -32.27 12.60 6.86
CA GLN A 340 -32.97 13.84 6.49
C GLN A 340 -32.04 14.83 5.78
N LYS A 341 -30.80 14.99 6.25
CA LYS A 341 -29.78 15.83 5.59
C LYS A 341 -29.38 15.21 4.25
N ALA A 342 -29.18 13.88 4.19
CA ALA A 342 -28.89 13.19 2.95
C ALA A 342 -29.96 13.41 1.91
N TYR A 343 -31.24 13.27 2.29
CA TYR A 343 -32.36 13.53 1.40
C TYR A 343 -32.39 14.98 0.89
N PHE A 344 -32.16 15.96 1.78
CA PHE A 344 -32.07 17.37 1.41
C PHE A 344 -31.02 17.62 0.32
N TYR A 345 -29.78 17.10 0.51
CA TYR A 345 -28.72 17.27 -0.48
C TYR A 345 -28.96 16.47 -1.76
N ALA A 346 -29.59 15.30 -1.69
CA ALA A 346 -29.99 14.54 -2.87
C ALA A 346 -31.00 15.28 -3.74
N MET A 347 -31.97 15.99 -3.10
CA MET A 347 -32.93 16.84 -3.82
C MET A 347 -32.25 18.03 -4.51
N LYS A 348 -31.24 18.64 -3.85
CA LYS A 348 -30.45 19.71 -4.48
C LYS A 348 -29.63 19.19 -5.66
N LEU A 349 -29.00 18.02 -5.52
CA LEU A 349 -28.25 17.37 -6.60
C LEU A 349 -29.15 17.06 -7.81
N GLY A 350 -30.37 16.57 -7.58
CA GLY A 350 -31.32 16.29 -8.65
C GLY A 350 -31.77 17.55 -9.40
N LYS A 351 -31.83 18.71 -8.73
CA LYS A 351 -32.13 20.00 -9.38
C LYS A 351 -30.95 20.57 -10.17
N ALA A 352 -29.71 20.36 -9.70
CA ALA A 352 -28.51 20.85 -10.38
C ALA A 352 -28.18 20.08 -11.66
N ASN A 353 -28.73 18.89 -11.84
CA ASN A 353 -28.54 18.04 -13.02
C ASN A 353 -29.68 18.17 -14.07
N GLN A 354 -30.65 19.06 -13.88
CA GLN A 354 -31.68 19.43 -14.83
C GLN A 354 -31.30 20.70 -15.59
#